data_179cfc501653c65d660dd294f69c60ea
#
_entry.id   179cfc501653c65d660dd294f69c60ea
#
_cell.length_a   1.000
_cell.length_b   1.000
_cell.length_c   1.000
_cell.angle_alpha   90.00
_cell.angle_beta   90.00
_cell.angle_gamma   90.00
#
_symmetry.space_group_name_H-M   'P 1'
#
loop_
_entity.id
_entity.type
_entity.pdbx_description
1 polymer ?
#
loop_
_entity_poly.entity_id
_entity_poly.type
_entity_poly.pdbx_seq_one_letter_code
_entity_poly.pdbx_strand_id
1 'polypeptide(L)'
;MMRNAQYKMGDGSILNYYEIGTAKDKLLLLHAQGTNSLSFNHVIAKLSKCYHVYLVDYYGHGGSSNNPEKYNLISIGNDMIHFIENVICDSVTVLGHSSGGLIAAYVAAYSDKCTKLILEDPPFFSSWGERRYNTYNYKDLSTACHNFLSQSKEKDFVHYYFVNQYCWNFFPEESRERIREKLGGFALKYREKHPNKNLKVLFWPKKFLEGFNGLQHYDPRFGEAFYNDSFNDGVNYCELLSRIKCKTLFMKAKTTIGENGLLQGALSDEDLQRVKSLIETMEIERFDCGHGIHVERPKQFVQAVVSM
;
A
#
# COMPACT_ATOMS: atom_id res chain seq x y z
N MET A 1 -13.90 18.36 -10.07
CA MET A 1 -13.84 18.32 -8.59
C MET A 1 -13.79 16.86 -8.18
N MET A 2 -13.03 16.49 -7.16
CA MET A 2 -12.97 15.12 -6.65
C MET A 2 -14.23 14.84 -5.82
N ARG A 3 -14.94 13.75 -6.15
CA ARG A 3 -16.17 13.31 -5.46
C ARG A 3 -15.79 12.14 -4.54
N ASN A 4 -16.22 12.19 -3.29
CA ASN A 4 -16.19 11.04 -2.38
C ASN A 4 -17.52 10.29 -2.46
N ALA A 5 -17.48 8.96 -2.53
CA ALA A 5 -18.63 8.10 -2.58
C ALA A 5 -18.37 6.78 -1.85
N GLN A 6 -19.42 6.04 -1.58
CA GLN A 6 -19.36 4.73 -0.93
C GLN A 6 -20.12 3.71 -1.77
N TYR A 7 -19.57 2.52 -1.88
CA TYR A 7 -20.23 1.38 -2.50
C TYR A 7 -20.47 0.31 -1.44
N LYS A 8 -21.74 -0.11 -1.31
CA LYS A 8 -22.14 -1.16 -0.36
C LYS A 8 -22.11 -2.50 -1.07
N MET A 9 -21.30 -3.41 -0.54
CA MET A 9 -21.19 -4.80 -1.00
C MET A 9 -22.40 -5.63 -0.57
N GLY A 10 -22.60 -6.78 -1.19
CA GLY A 10 -23.73 -7.67 -0.89
C GLY A 10 -23.74 -8.21 0.55
N ASP A 11 -22.59 -8.30 1.21
CA ASP A 11 -22.45 -8.70 2.62
C ASP A 11 -22.62 -7.52 3.61
N GLY A 12 -22.91 -6.33 3.09
CA GLY A 12 -23.08 -5.11 3.87
C GLY A 12 -21.80 -4.33 4.13
N SER A 13 -20.62 -4.85 3.77
CA SER A 13 -19.36 -4.11 3.85
C SER A 13 -19.37 -2.90 2.91
N ILE A 14 -18.65 -1.85 3.29
CA ILE A 14 -18.60 -0.59 2.55
C ILE A 14 -17.18 -0.40 1.99
N LEU A 15 -17.08 -0.10 0.71
CA LEU A 15 -15.89 0.42 0.05
C LEU A 15 -16.05 1.93 -0.14
N ASN A 16 -15.17 2.70 0.49
CA ASN A 16 -15.07 4.14 0.26
C ASN A 16 -14.16 4.39 -0.94
N TYR A 17 -14.57 5.29 -1.83
CA TYR A 17 -13.76 5.67 -2.98
C TYR A 17 -13.89 7.13 -3.35
N TYR A 18 -12.88 7.61 -4.03
CA TYR A 18 -12.90 8.93 -4.65
C TYR A 18 -12.88 8.78 -6.16
N GLU A 19 -13.54 9.72 -6.84
CA GLU A 19 -13.68 9.76 -8.29
C GLU A 19 -13.33 11.16 -8.79
N ILE A 20 -12.49 11.24 -9.84
CA ILE A 20 -12.08 12.50 -10.43
C ILE A 20 -11.73 12.34 -11.91
N GLY A 21 -12.03 13.38 -12.71
CA GLY A 21 -11.84 13.34 -14.17
C GLY A 21 -13.07 12.86 -14.91
N THR A 22 -13.06 13.01 -16.22
CA THR A 22 -14.16 12.64 -17.12
C THR A 22 -13.66 12.08 -18.43
N ALA A 23 -12.35 11.73 -18.50
CA ALA A 23 -11.77 11.14 -19.69
C ALA A 23 -12.41 9.75 -19.98
N LYS A 24 -12.28 9.32 -21.22
CA LYS A 24 -12.83 8.03 -21.65
C LYS A 24 -12.12 6.87 -20.94
N ASP A 25 -10.79 6.93 -20.85
CA ASP A 25 -9.99 5.88 -20.25
C ASP A 25 -10.13 5.90 -18.72
N LYS A 26 -10.34 4.72 -18.11
CA LYS A 26 -10.53 4.55 -16.68
C LYS A 26 -9.23 4.11 -16.02
N LEU A 27 -8.97 4.62 -14.80
CA LEU A 27 -7.82 4.24 -14.00
C LEU A 27 -8.27 3.96 -12.56
N LEU A 28 -8.05 2.73 -12.10
CA LEU A 28 -8.26 2.33 -10.72
C LEU A 28 -6.93 2.39 -9.97
N LEU A 29 -6.87 3.14 -8.87
CA LEU A 29 -5.70 3.27 -8.00
C LEU A 29 -5.93 2.52 -6.69
N LEU A 30 -5.00 1.62 -6.35
CA LEU A 30 -4.98 0.83 -5.12
C LEU A 30 -3.73 1.18 -4.30
N HIS A 31 -3.94 1.71 -3.10
CA HIS A 31 -2.89 2.23 -2.24
C HIS A 31 -2.09 1.14 -1.51
N ALA A 32 -1.04 1.50 -0.78
CA ALA A 32 -0.25 0.59 0.05
C ALA A 32 -0.87 0.35 1.43
N GLN A 33 -0.47 -0.73 2.08
CA GLN A 33 -0.78 -1.02 3.49
C GLN A 33 -0.44 0.17 4.40
N GLY A 34 -1.31 0.48 5.35
CA GLY A 34 -1.09 1.56 6.32
C GLY A 34 -1.30 2.97 5.75
N THR A 35 -1.57 3.10 4.45
CA THR A 35 -1.94 4.36 3.80
C THR A 35 -3.44 4.39 3.45
N ASN A 36 -3.86 5.27 2.58
CA ASN A 36 -5.20 5.29 2.01
C ASN A 36 -5.16 5.84 0.57
N SER A 37 -6.29 5.88 -0.09
CA SER A 37 -6.44 6.38 -1.45
C SER A 37 -5.87 7.79 -1.68
N LEU A 38 -5.88 8.65 -0.65
CA LEU A 38 -5.33 10.01 -0.75
C LEU A 38 -3.79 10.06 -0.75
N SER A 39 -3.09 8.94 -0.59
CA SER A 39 -1.63 8.88 -0.78
C SER A 39 -1.21 9.33 -2.18
N PHE A 40 -2.08 9.13 -3.18
CA PHE A 40 -1.85 9.57 -4.55
C PHE A 40 -2.09 11.07 -4.82
N ASN A 41 -2.36 11.89 -3.80
CA ASN A 41 -2.65 13.32 -3.97
C ASN A 41 -1.59 14.10 -4.77
N HIS A 42 -0.33 13.67 -4.72
CA HIS A 42 0.76 14.29 -5.46
C HIS A 42 0.64 14.16 -6.99
N VAL A 43 -0.13 13.17 -7.48
CA VAL A 43 -0.23 12.82 -8.90
C VAL A 43 -1.64 12.92 -9.48
N ILE A 44 -2.69 12.87 -8.63
CA ILE A 44 -4.10 12.82 -9.04
C ILE A 44 -4.47 13.93 -10.03
N ALA A 45 -4.09 15.18 -9.74
CA ALA A 45 -4.46 16.33 -10.58
C ALA A 45 -3.91 16.26 -12.01
N LYS A 46 -2.81 15.53 -12.21
CA LYS A 46 -2.24 15.30 -13.54
C LYS A 46 -2.87 14.08 -14.21
N LEU A 47 -3.02 12.99 -13.47
CA LEU A 47 -3.65 11.76 -13.98
C LEU A 47 -5.10 12.00 -14.42
N SER A 48 -5.86 12.82 -13.68
CA SER A 48 -7.26 13.13 -14.00
C SER A 48 -7.46 13.95 -15.29
N LYS A 49 -6.38 14.45 -15.90
CA LYS A 49 -6.44 15.08 -17.24
C LYS A 49 -6.48 14.03 -18.36
N CYS A 50 -5.93 12.84 -18.11
CA CYS A 50 -5.82 11.75 -19.08
C CYS A 50 -6.78 10.59 -18.78
N TYR A 51 -7.20 10.44 -17.53
CA TYR A 51 -8.04 9.35 -17.07
C TYR A 51 -9.24 9.85 -16.27
N HIS A 52 -10.30 9.05 -16.28
CA HIS A 52 -11.32 9.07 -15.24
C HIS A 52 -10.80 8.17 -14.12
N VAL A 53 -10.39 8.75 -12.99
CA VAL A 53 -9.64 8.10 -11.94
C VAL A 53 -10.56 7.71 -10.79
N TYR A 54 -10.46 6.45 -10.37
CA TYR A 54 -11.09 5.89 -9.18
C TYR A 54 -10.00 5.53 -8.16
N LEU A 55 -10.12 6.02 -6.94
CA LEU A 55 -9.19 5.76 -5.85
C LEU A 55 -9.95 5.06 -4.74
N VAL A 56 -9.69 3.80 -4.51
CA VAL A 56 -10.43 2.99 -3.53
C VAL A 56 -9.62 2.83 -2.26
N ASP A 57 -10.27 3.08 -1.12
CA ASP A 57 -9.80 2.56 0.16
C ASP A 57 -10.25 1.10 0.25
N TYR A 58 -9.34 0.13 0.26
CA TYR A 58 -9.75 -1.23 0.54
C TYR A 58 -9.91 -1.47 2.05
N TYR A 59 -10.53 -2.58 2.46
CA TYR A 59 -10.91 -2.84 3.85
C TYR A 59 -9.78 -2.61 4.86
N GLY A 60 -10.16 -2.12 6.03
CA GLY A 60 -9.21 -1.79 7.09
C GLY A 60 -8.47 -0.48 6.89
N HIS A 61 -8.84 0.32 5.86
CA HIS A 61 -8.19 1.59 5.55
C HIS A 61 -9.21 2.69 5.24
N GLY A 62 -8.81 3.93 5.53
CA GLY A 62 -9.54 5.14 5.13
C GLY A 62 -10.98 5.15 5.59
N GLY A 63 -11.91 5.33 4.65
CA GLY A 63 -13.36 5.37 4.91
C GLY A 63 -14.07 4.03 4.69
N SER A 64 -13.35 2.95 4.37
CA SER A 64 -13.92 1.63 4.15
C SER A 64 -14.14 0.85 5.44
N SER A 65 -14.96 -0.20 5.38
CA SER A 65 -15.29 -1.03 6.54
C SER A 65 -14.06 -1.75 7.11
N ASN A 66 -14.03 -1.87 8.43
CA ASN A 66 -13.14 -2.78 9.13
C ASN A 66 -13.78 -4.17 9.16
N ASN A 67 -13.37 -5.04 8.25
CA ASN A 67 -13.85 -6.42 8.16
C ASN A 67 -12.67 -7.40 8.11
N PRO A 68 -12.19 -7.90 9.28
CA PRO A 68 -11.00 -8.74 9.35
C PRO A 68 -11.08 -10.05 8.57
N GLU A 69 -12.26 -10.59 8.35
CA GLU A 69 -12.46 -11.81 7.56
C GLU A 69 -12.09 -11.61 6.08
N LYS A 70 -12.05 -10.34 5.64
CA LYS A 70 -11.68 -9.94 4.28
C LYS A 70 -10.23 -9.44 4.16
N TYR A 71 -9.42 -9.50 5.21
CA TYR A 71 -8.03 -9.03 5.14
C TYR A 71 -7.10 -10.07 4.50
N ASN A 72 -7.48 -10.53 3.32
CA ASN A 72 -6.69 -11.44 2.49
C ASN A 72 -6.80 -11.06 1.01
N LEU A 73 -5.80 -11.47 0.24
CA LEU A 73 -5.66 -11.08 -1.17
C LEU A 73 -6.85 -11.53 -2.03
N ILE A 74 -7.35 -12.74 -1.80
CA ILE A 74 -8.44 -13.33 -2.61
C ILE A 74 -9.74 -12.55 -2.39
N SER A 75 -10.11 -12.30 -1.13
CA SER A 75 -11.35 -11.58 -0.79
C SER A 75 -11.33 -10.14 -1.32
N ILE A 76 -10.23 -9.42 -1.06
CA ILE A 76 -10.11 -8.02 -1.53
C ILE A 76 -10.06 -7.98 -3.07
N GLY A 77 -9.31 -8.88 -3.69
CA GLY A 77 -9.21 -8.96 -5.15
C GLY A 77 -10.55 -9.21 -5.82
N ASN A 78 -11.34 -10.16 -5.30
CA ASN A 78 -12.71 -10.42 -5.79
C ASN A 78 -13.62 -9.22 -5.63
N ASP A 79 -13.54 -8.50 -4.49
CA ASP A 79 -14.34 -7.31 -4.25
C ASP A 79 -13.91 -6.14 -5.15
N MET A 80 -12.63 -6.03 -5.51
CA MET A 80 -12.17 -5.06 -6.52
C MET A 80 -12.67 -5.41 -7.92
N ILE A 81 -12.72 -6.69 -8.29
CA ILE A 81 -13.33 -7.12 -9.56
C ILE A 81 -14.82 -6.75 -9.57
N HIS A 82 -15.53 -7.06 -8.50
CA HIS A 82 -16.94 -6.68 -8.34
C HIS A 82 -17.15 -5.15 -8.41
N PHE A 83 -16.26 -4.36 -7.82
CA PHE A 83 -16.28 -2.90 -7.91
C PHE A 83 -16.10 -2.42 -9.35
N ILE A 84 -15.18 -3.01 -10.11
CA ILE A 84 -14.98 -2.69 -11.54
C ILE A 84 -16.25 -2.99 -12.34
N GLU A 85 -16.88 -4.13 -12.11
CA GLU A 85 -18.07 -4.57 -12.82
C GLU A 85 -19.32 -3.73 -12.55
N ASN A 86 -19.48 -3.25 -11.29
CA ASN A 86 -20.74 -2.62 -10.85
C ASN A 86 -20.64 -1.10 -10.63
N VAL A 87 -19.43 -0.54 -10.48
CA VAL A 87 -19.23 0.90 -10.27
C VAL A 87 -18.53 1.54 -11.46
N ILE A 88 -17.42 0.96 -11.94
CA ILE A 88 -16.71 1.48 -13.11
C ILE A 88 -17.45 1.12 -14.39
N CYS A 89 -17.98 -0.10 -14.48
CA CYS A 89 -18.79 -0.65 -15.59
C CYS A 89 -18.10 -0.60 -16.96
N ASP A 90 -16.78 -0.54 -17.01
CA ASP A 90 -15.98 -0.37 -18.23
C ASP A 90 -14.64 -1.09 -18.10
N SER A 91 -13.89 -1.14 -19.20
CA SER A 91 -12.48 -1.55 -19.19
C SER A 91 -11.65 -0.53 -18.41
N VAL A 92 -10.65 -1.01 -17.69
CA VAL A 92 -9.88 -0.18 -16.76
C VAL A 92 -8.38 -0.51 -16.80
N THR A 93 -7.56 0.51 -16.66
CA THR A 93 -6.16 0.36 -16.23
C THR A 93 -6.13 0.23 -14.72
N VAL A 94 -5.51 -0.81 -14.17
CA VAL A 94 -5.38 -0.98 -12.73
C VAL A 94 -3.95 -0.67 -12.32
N LEU A 95 -3.78 0.24 -11.37
CA LEU A 95 -2.49 0.60 -10.78
C LEU A 95 -2.52 0.30 -9.29
N GLY A 96 -1.54 -0.44 -8.81
CA GLY A 96 -1.39 -0.73 -7.39
C GLY A 96 0.00 -0.45 -6.86
N HIS A 97 0.07 0.23 -5.70
CA HIS A 97 1.29 0.47 -4.96
C HIS A 97 1.45 -0.56 -3.85
N SER A 98 2.63 -1.19 -3.77
CA SER A 98 2.97 -2.12 -2.68
C SER A 98 1.93 -3.25 -2.53
N SER A 99 1.29 -3.42 -1.37
CA SER A 99 0.18 -4.37 -1.17
C SER A 99 -0.98 -4.15 -2.13
N GLY A 100 -1.28 -2.89 -2.50
CA GLY A 100 -2.22 -2.58 -3.58
C GLY A 100 -1.79 -3.15 -4.93
N GLY A 101 -0.47 -3.31 -5.16
CA GLY A 101 0.07 -3.99 -6.34
C GLY A 101 -0.17 -5.50 -6.35
N LEU A 102 -0.19 -6.14 -5.18
CA LEU A 102 -0.62 -7.55 -5.06
C LEU A 102 -2.08 -7.71 -5.45
N ILE A 103 -2.94 -6.79 -4.96
CA ILE A 103 -4.38 -6.77 -5.28
C ILE A 103 -4.59 -6.46 -6.78
N ALA A 104 -3.85 -5.49 -7.34
CA ALA A 104 -3.91 -5.16 -8.78
C ALA A 104 -3.53 -6.34 -9.67
N ALA A 105 -2.50 -7.10 -9.28
CA ALA A 105 -2.09 -8.31 -9.98
C ALA A 105 -3.18 -9.39 -9.93
N TYR A 106 -3.85 -9.57 -8.78
CA TYR A 106 -5.00 -10.47 -8.67
C TYR A 106 -6.13 -10.06 -9.62
N VAL A 107 -6.49 -8.78 -9.62
CA VAL A 107 -7.51 -8.26 -10.53
C VAL A 107 -7.14 -8.51 -12.00
N ALA A 108 -5.87 -8.27 -12.37
CA ALA A 108 -5.41 -8.50 -13.75
C ALA A 108 -5.38 -9.99 -14.15
N ALA A 109 -5.19 -10.88 -13.17
CA ALA A 109 -5.17 -12.32 -13.41
C ALA A 109 -6.58 -12.93 -13.58
N TYR A 110 -7.62 -12.29 -13.01
CA TYR A 110 -8.97 -12.88 -12.92
C TYR A 110 -10.09 -12.01 -13.50
N SER A 111 -9.78 -10.82 -14.05
CA SER A 111 -10.77 -9.93 -14.69
C SER A 111 -10.38 -9.54 -16.09
N ASP A 112 -11.24 -9.83 -17.05
CA ASP A 112 -11.09 -9.42 -18.45
C ASP A 112 -11.28 -7.89 -18.64
N LYS A 113 -11.81 -7.21 -17.63
CA LYS A 113 -11.94 -5.74 -17.64
C LYS A 113 -10.61 -5.02 -17.38
N CYS A 114 -9.62 -5.69 -16.80
CA CYS A 114 -8.28 -5.13 -16.64
C CYS A 114 -7.50 -5.21 -17.95
N THR A 115 -7.42 -4.12 -18.68
CA THR A 115 -6.74 -4.09 -19.99
C THR A 115 -5.28 -3.68 -19.91
N LYS A 116 -4.88 -3.00 -18.84
CA LYS A 116 -3.48 -2.62 -18.55
C LYS A 116 -3.25 -2.72 -17.05
N LEU A 117 -2.06 -3.20 -16.67
CA LEU A 117 -1.62 -3.32 -15.27
C LEU A 117 -0.39 -2.46 -15.03
N ILE A 118 -0.42 -1.67 -13.95
CA ILE A 118 0.74 -0.91 -13.49
C ILE A 118 1.03 -1.30 -12.05
N LEU A 119 2.24 -1.78 -11.82
CA LEU A 119 2.72 -2.29 -10.55
C LEU A 119 3.77 -1.33 -9.99
N GLU A 120 3.42 -0.56 -8.96
CA GLU A 120 4.36 0.29 -8.25
C GLU A 120 4.98 -0.48 -7.09
N ASP A 121 6.13 -1.07 -7.33
CA ASP A 121 7.01 -1.76 -6.39
C ASP A 121 6.32 -2.74 -5.42
N PRO A 122 5.48 -3.69 -5.90
CA PRO A 122 4.82 -4.67 -5.03
C PRO A 122 5.79 -5.71 -4.47
N PRO A 123 5.53 -6.23 -3.24
CA PRO A 123 6.43 -7.15 -2.53
C PRO A 123 6.19 -8.63 -2.89
N PHE A 124 6.07 -8.98 -4.17
CA PHE A 124 5.92 -10.37 -4.60
C PHE A 124 7.03 -11.26 -4.05
N PHE A 125 6.69 -12.45 -3.57
CA PHE A 125 7.60 -13.45 -3.00
C PHE A 125 8.35 -13.04 -1.74
N SER A 126 8.71 -11.75 -1.57
CA SER A 126 9.45 -11.29 -0.40
C SER A 126 8.59 -11.18 0.86
N SER A 127 7.30 -10.85 0.72
CA SER A 127 6.35 -10.76 1.84
C SER A 127 5.58 -12.07 2.11
N TRP A 128 6.03 -13.20 1.55
CA TRP A 128 5.36 -14.49 1.62
C TRP A 128 6.19 -15.55 2.33
N GLY A 129 5.54 -16.38 3.14
CA GLY A 129 6.18 -17.46 3.88
C GLY A 129 7.27 -16.95 4.81
N GLU A 130 8.31 -17.74 5.03
CA GLU A 130 9.42 -17.36 5.93
C GLU A 130 10.25 -16.18 5.43
N ARG A 131 10.22 -15.90 4.13
CA ARG A 131 10.99 -14.77 3.56
C ARG A 131 10.54 -13.41 4.11
N ARG A 132 9.25 -13.28 4.50
CA ARG A 132 8.73 -12.05 5.09
C ARG A 132 9.49 -11.60 6.32
N TYR A 133 10.04 -12.53 7.13
CA TYR A 133 10.78 -12.22 8.36
C TYR A 133 12.02 -11.33 8.12
N ASN A 134 12.57 -11.35 6.91
CA ASN A 134 13.74 -10.56 6.51
C ASN A 134 13.38 -9.31 5.70
N THR A 135 12.14 -8.83 5.78
CA THR A 135 11.71 -7.60 5.13
C THR A 135 11.55 -6.47 6.14
N TYR A 136 11.80 -5.24 5.69
CA TYR A 136 11.58 -4.04 6.51
C TYR A 136 10.12 -3.95 6.97
N ASN A 137 9.16 -4.18 6.08
CA ASN A 137 7.72 -4.12 6.41
C ASN A 137 7.34 -5.07 7.55
N TYR A 138 7.87 -6.31 7.55
CA TYR A 138 7.62 -7.25 8.64
C TYR A 138 8.17 -6.75 9.98
N LYS A 139 9.44 -6.30 9.98
CA LYS A 139 10.10 -5.80 11.20
C LYS A 139 9.49 -4.51 11.72
N ASP A 140 8.90 -3.71 10.83
CA ASP A 140 8.33 -2.41 11.15
C ASP A 140 6.82 -2.50 11.38
N LEU A 141 6.00 -2.30 10.35
CA LEU A 141 4.54 -2.14 10.49
C LEU A 141 3.85 -3.42 10.95
N SER A 142 4.19 -4.59 10.39
CA SER A 142 3.52 -5.84 10.74
C SER A 142 3.79 -6.24 12.19
N THR A 143 5.05 -6.15 12.65
CA THR A 143 5.41 -6.42 14.05
C THR A 143 4.78 -5.40 15.02
N ALA A 144 4.72 -4.13 14.63
CA ALA A 144 4.07 -3.11 15.46
C ALA A 144 2.55 -3.38 15.59
N CYS A 145 1.89 -3.83 14.53
CA CYS A 145 0.48 -4.21 14.56
C CYS A 145 0.24 -5.41 15.49
N HIS A 146 1.02 -6.48 15.34
CA HIS A 146 0.96 -7.66 16.19
C HIS A 146 1.13 -7.32 17.68
N ASN A 147 2.16 -6.58 18.01
CA ASN A 147 2.44 -6.16 19.39
C ASN A 147 1.36 -5.21 19.94
N PHE A 148 0.82 -4.31 19.11
CA PHE A 148 -0.29 -3.44 19.51
C PHE A 148 -1.54 -4.25 19.87
N LEU A 149 -1.89 -5.23 19.08
CA LEU A 149 -3.05 -6.10 19.33
C LEU A 149 -2.87 -7.01 20.54
N SER A 150 -1.64 -7.34 20.89
CA SER A 150 -1.29 -8.20 22.04
C SER A 150 -1.26 -7.47 23.39
N GLN A 151 -1.44 -6.14 23.40
CA GLN A 151 -1.42 -5.33 24.60
C GLN A 151 -2.73 -4.53 24.78
N SER A 152 -2.97 -3.98 26.01
CA SER A 152 -4.19 -3.21 26.33
C SER A 152 -3.93 -1.81 26.89
N LYS A 153 -2.68 -1.42 27.09
CA LYS A 153 -2.27 -0.17 27.72
C LYS A 153 -2.45 1.03 26.79
N GLU A 154 -1.92 0.93 25.57
CA GLU A 154 -2.02 1.96 24.56
C GLU A 154 -3.23 1.70 23.64
N LYS A 155 -4.01 2.73 23.36
CA LYS A 155 -5.21 2.65 22.51
C LYS A 155 -5.06 3.42 21.20
N ASP A 156 -4.11 4.33 21.10
CA ASP A 156 -3.82 5.09 19.87
C ASP A 156 -2.72 4.39 19.07
N PHE A 157 -3.13 3.68 18.03
CA PHE A 157 -2.18 2.97 17.15
C PHE A 157 -1.17 3.92 16.49
N VAL A 158 -1.55 5.16 16.16
CA VAL A 158 -0.64 6.14 15.54
C VAL A 158 0.52 6.49 16.48
N HIS A 159 0.21 6.74 17.76
CA HIS A 159 1.23 6.97 18.77
C HIS A 159 2.05 5.71 19.04
N TYR A 160 1.38 4.57 19.23
CA TYR A 160 2.05 3.29 19.45
C TYR A 160 3.05 2.97 18.33
N TYR A 161 2.62 3.08 17.07
CA TYR A 161 3.51 2.83 15.92
C TYR A 161 4.67 3.84 15.90
N PHE A 162 4.41 5.13 16.15
CA PHE A 162 5.48 6.14 16.17
C PHE A 162 6.62 5.77 17.10
N VAL A 163 6.32 5.29 18.32
CA VAL A 163 7.36 4.94 19.31
C VAL A 163 7.95 3.55 19.12
N ASN A 164 7.30 2.66 18.36
CA ASN A 164 7.71 1.28 18.17
C ASN A 164 8.16 0.94 16.74
N GLN A 165 8.21 1.91 15.81
CA GLN A 165 8.66 1.67 14.45
C GLN A 165 10.13 1.24 14.38
N TYR A 166 10.45 0.38 13.43
CA TYR A 166 11.79 -0.19 13.27
C TYR A 166 12.87 0.86 12.98
N CYS A 167 12.50 1.99 12.39
CA CYS A 167 13.44 3.05 12.02
C CYS A 167 14.25 3.61 13.21
N TRP A 168 13.77 3.44 14.46
CA TRP A 168 14.54 3.81 15.65
C TRP A 168 15.89 3.07 15.73
N ASN A 169 16.00 1.88 15.14
CA ASN A 169 17.25 1.11 15.10
C ASN A 169 18.34 1.76 14.25
N PHE A 170 18.01 2.76 13.43
CA PHE A 170 18.99 3.54 12.66
C PHE A 170 19.57 4.72 13.45
N PHE A 171 19.08 4.98 14.66
CA PHE A 171 19.65 6.00 15.54
C PHE A 171 20.80 5.39 16.39
N PRO A 172 21.83 6.22 16.77
CA PRO A 172 22.90 5.77 17.64
C PRO A 172 22.34 5.21 18.96
N GLU A 173 22.86 4.06 19.37
CA GLU A 173 22.34 3.30 20.53
C GLU A 173 22.31 4.15 21.81
N GLU A 174 23.38 4.94 22.07
CA GLU A 174 23.52 5.74 23.29
C GLU A 174 22.45 6.86 23.41
N SER A 175 21.87 7.31 22.30
CA SER A 175 20.89 8.41 22.28
C SER A 175 19.48 7.97 21.92
N ARG A 176 19.32 6.76 21.36
CA ARG A 176 18.07 6.24 20.80
C ARG A 176 16.90 6.35 21.77
N GLU A 177 17.05 5.77 22.95
CA GLU A 177 15.97 5.73 23.94
C GLU A 177 15.56 7.14 24.38
N ARG A 178 16.52 8.00 24.73
CA ARG A 178 16.24 9.38 25.14
C ARG A 178 15.51 10.18 24.04
N ILE A 179 15.92 10.02 22.77
CA ILE A 179 15.29 10.72 21.65
C ILE A 179 13.89 10.17 21.43
N ARG A 180 13.72 8.83 21.43
CA ARG A 180 12.44 8.15 21.25
C ARG A 180 11.43 8.57 22.32
N GLU A 181 11.80 8.55 23.58
CA GLU A 181 10.94 8.99 24.69
C GLU A 181 10.54 10.45 24.57
N LYS A 182 11.50 11.34 24.28
CA LYS A 182 11.22 12.77 24.12
C LYS A 182 10.25 13.06 22.97
N LEU A 183 10.51 12.48 21.80
CA LEU A 183 9.67 12.67 20.61
C LEU A 183 8.34 11.95 20.73
N GLY A 184 8.31 10.76 21.37
CA GLY A 184 7.10 10.04 21.72
C GLY A 184 6.19 10.86 22.64
N GLY A 185 6.76 11.52 23.65
CA GLY A 185 6.00 12.42 24.53
C GLY A 185 5.39 13.63 23.78
N PHE A 186 6.07 14.16 22.75
CA PHE A 186 5.48 15.20 21.89
C PHE A 186 4.37 14.63 21.00
N ALA A 187 4.58 13.45 20.44
CA ALA A 187 3.57 12.76 19.63
C ALA A 187 2.31 12.48 20.44
N LEU A 188 2.45 11.96 21.68
CA LEU A 188 1.32 11.69 22.58
C LEU A 188 0.51 12.96 22.86
N LYS A 189 1.17 14.02 23.31
CA LYS A 189 0.50 15.31 23.59
C LYS A 189 -0.20 15.90 22.37
N TYR A 190 0.38 15.69 21.17
CA TYR A 190 -0.26 16.13 19.95
C TYR A 190 -1.51 15.30 19.64
N ARG A 191 -1.43 13.97 19.79
CA ARG A 191 -2.56 13.06 19.53
C ARG A 191 -3.71 13.29 20.51
N GLU A 192 -3.43 13.47 21.80
CA GLU A 192 -4.45 13.81 22.81
C GLU A 192 -5.25 15.07 22.45
N LYS A 193 -4.56 16.10 21.92
CA LYS A 193 -5.22 17.37 21.49
C LYS A 193 -5.87 17.28 20.12
N HIS A 194 -5.41 16.37 19.28
CA HIS A 194 -5.82 16.30 17.87
C HIS A 194 -6.03 14.84 17.40
N PRO A 195 -6.93 14.07 18.03
CA PRO A 195 -7.08 12.63 17.76
C PRO A 195 -7.42 12.31 16.29
N ASN A 196 -8.10 13.25 15.59
CA ASN A 196 -8.55 13.08 14.21
C ASN A 196 -7.66 13.81 13.17
N LYS A 197 -6.46 14.29 13.58
CA LYS A 197 -5.54 14.96 12.66
C LYS A 197 -4.31 14.10 12.39
N ASN A 198 -3.73 14.28 11.21
CA ASN A 198 -2.46 13.67 10.87
C ASN A 198 -1.38 14.04 11.90
N LEU A 199 -0.56 13.07 12.26
CA LEU A 199 0.50 13.23 13.25
C LEU A 199 1.46 14.36 12.83
N LYS A 200 1.80 15.22 13.79
CA LYS A 200 2.84 16.24 13.64
C LYS A 200 3.80 16.14 14.82
N VAL A 201 5.06 15.94 14.51
CA VAL A 201 6.15 15.90 15.50
C VAL A 201 7.20 16.92 15.11
N LEU A 202 7.47 17.85 16.02
CA LEU A 202 8.49 18.89 15.81
C LEU A 202 9.86 18.23 15.64
N PHE A 203 10.64 18.74 14.66
CA PHE A 203 11.96 18.22 14.29
C PHE A 203 11.99 16.83 13.62
N TRP A 204 10.85 16.15 13.46
CA TRP A 204 10.79 14.94 12.65
C TRP A 204 10.63 15.29 11.16
N PRO A 205 11.39 14.68 10.24
CA PRO A 205 11.29 15.01 8.82
C PRO A 205 9.88 14.72 8.27
N LYS A 206 9.29 15.73 7.61
CA LYS A 206 7.90 15.64 7.10
C LYS A 206 7.68 14.43 6.19
N LYS A 207 8.66 14.09 5.35
CA LYS A 207 8.57 12.92 4.44
C LYS A 207 8.33 11.59 5.17
N PHE A 208 8.83 11.44 6.39
CA PHE A 208 8.58 10.25 7.20
C PHE A 208 7.22 10.28 7.89
N LEU A 209 6.61 11.46 8.04
CA LEU A 209 5.26 11.58 8.58
C LEU A 209 4.17 11.34 7.52
N GLU A 210 4.50 11.39 6.24
CA GLU A 210 3.52 11.10 5.16
C GLU A 210 2.96 9.68 5.27
N GLY A 211 3.78 8.70 5.63
CA GLY A 211 3.36 7.32 5.91
C GLY A 211 2.37 7.19 7.07
N PHE A 212 2.29 8.19 7.96
CA PHE A 212 1.34 8.22 9.08
C PHE A 212 -0.04 8.76 8.69
N ASN A 213 -0.18 9.37 7.51
CA ASN A 213 -1.44 10.01 7.10
C ASN A 213 -2.61 9.04 6.94
N GLY A 214 -2.34 7.76 6.69
CA GLY A 214 -3.33 6.69 6.62
C GLY A 214 -3.65 6.03 7.96
N LEU A 215 -2.69 6.02 8.90
CA LEU A 215 -2.72 5.19 10.10
C LEU A 215 -3.83 5.52 11.10
N GLN A 216 -4.36 6.75 11.12
CA GLN A 216 -5.46 7.11 12.01
C GLN A 216 -6.80 6.43 11.63
N HIS A 217 -6.92 5.94 10.40
CA HIS A 217 -8.05 5.20 9.88
C HIS A 217 -7.63 3.82 9.35
N TYR A 218 -6.60 3.26 9.98
CA TYR A 218 -6.05 1.96 9.67
C TYR A 218 -6.39 0.96 10.77
N ASP A 219 -6.89 -0.20 10.38
CA ASP A 219 -7.12 -1.30 11.31
C ASP A 219 -5.83 -2.14 11.46
N PRO A 220 -5.19 -2.15 12.64
CA PRO A 220 -3.99 -2.95 12.86
C PRO A 220 -4.14 -4.45 12.59
N ARG A 221 -5.37 -4.98 12.60
CA ARG A 221 -5.65 -6.38 12.22
C ARG A 221 -5.32 -6.68 10.75
N PHE A 222 -5.29 -5.64 9.90
CA PHE A 222 -4.78 -5.79 8.54
C PHE A 222 -3.26 -6.04 8.53
N GLY A 223 -2.51 -5.36 9.38
CA GLY A 223 -1.08 -5.61 9.57
C GLY A 223 -0.79 -6.97 10.19
N GLU A 224 -1.68 -7.46 11.07
CA GLU A 224 -1.62 -8.81 11.62
C GLU A 224 -1.72 -9.88 10.52
N ALA A 225 -2.54 -9.65 9.47
CA ALA A 225 -2.64 -10.57 8.35
C ALA A 225 -1.32 -10.69 7.56
N PHE A 226 -0.49 -9.64 7.52
CA PHE A 226 0.88 -9.72 6.99
C PHE A 226 1.86 -10.36 7.99
N TYR A 227 1.67 -10.15 9.28
CA TYR A 227 2.52 -10.74 10.32
C TYR A 227 2.40 -12.25 10.35
N ASN A 228 1.18 -12.79 10.34
CA ASN A 228 0.90 -14.22 10.40
C ASN A 228 0.78 -14.89 9.02
N ASP A 229 0.96 -14.13 7.93
CA ASP A 229 0.88 -14.55 6.51
C ASP A 229 -0.53 -14.87 5.98
N SER A 230 -1.59 -14.69 6.77
CA SER A 230 -2.96 -14.98 6.34
C SER A 230 -3.44 -14.09 5.19
N PHE A 231 -2.77 -12.95 4.94
CA PHE A 231 -3.04 -12.14 3.74
C PHE A 231 -2.83 -12.94 2.45
N ASN A 232 -1.90 -13.88 2.45
CA ASN A 232 -1.51 -14.69 1.30
C ASN A 232 -2.18 -16.09 1.28
N ASP A 233 -3.08 -16.38 2.21
CA ASP A 233 -3.71 -17.70 2.31
C ASP A 233 -4.40 -18.11 1.00
N GLY A 234 -4.10 -19.32 0.53
CA GLY A 234 -4.63 -19.87 -0.71
C GLY A 234 -4.04 -19.28 -2.01
N VAL A 235 -3.03 -18.40 -1.93
CA VAL A 235 -2.43 -17.74 -3.09
C VAL A 235 -1.19 -18.49 -3.57
N ASN A 236 -1.18 -18.86 -4.85
CA ASN A 236 0.01 -19.30 -5.57
C ASN A 236 0.47 -18.16 -6.50
N TYR A 237 1.47 -17.39 -6.11
CA TYR A 237 1.97 -16.27 -6.91
C TYR A 237 2.50 -16.69 -8.28
N CYS A 238 3.08 -17.87 -8.44
CA CYS A 238 3.55 -18.33 -9.75
C CYS A 238 2.37 -18.54 -10.70
N GLU A 239 1.31 -19.16 -10.24
CA GLU A 239 0.09 -19.37 -11.02
C GLU A 239 -0.62 -18.04 -11.30
N LEU A 240 -0.80 -17.20 -10.27
CA LEU A 240 -1.46 -15.91 -10.38
C LEU A 240 -0.78 -15.02 -11.43
N LEU A 241 0.54 -14.84 -11.34
CA LEU A 241 1.29 -13.97 -12.24
C LEU A 241 1.31 -14.51 -13.68
N SER A 242 1.35 -15.82 -13.88
CA SER A 242 1.31 -16.44 -15.22
C SER A 242 -0.04 -16.28 -15.92
N ARG A 243 -1.10 -15.99 -15.19
CA ARG A 243 -2.43 -15.69 -15.75
C ARG A 243 -2.54 -14.29 -16.33
N ILE A 244 -1.66 -13.36 -15.95
CA ILE A 244 -1.70 -11.98 -16.43
C ILE A 244 -1.30 -11.91 -17.90
N LYS A 245 -2.22 -11.45 -18.76
CA LYS A 245 -2.03 -11.35 -20.21
C LYS A 245 -2.08 -9.92 -20.74
N CYS A 246 -2.60 -8.98 -19.94
CA CYS A 246 -2.65 -7.58 -20.33
C CYS A 246 -1.25 -6.94 -20.33
N LYS A 247 -1.10 -5.83 -21.08
CA LYS A 247 0.14 -5.03 -21.04
C LYS A 247 0.44 -4.60 -19.59
N THR A 248 1.65 -4.88 -19.13
CA THR A 248 2.05 -4.67 -17.74
C THR A 248 3.29 -3.80 -17.64
N LEU A 249 3.24 -2.75 -16.82
CA LEU A 249 4.38 -1.93 -16.43
C LEU A 249 4.73 -2.19 -14.96
N PHE A 250 5.97 -2.60 -14.71
CA PHE A 250 6.51 -2.69 -13.36
C PHE A 250 7.44 -1.51 -13.08
N MET A 251 7.03 -0.65 -12.17
CA MET A 251 7.83 0.46 -11.65
C MET A 251 8.65 -0.03 -10.47
N LYS A 252 9.94 -0.18 -10.64
CA LYS A 252 10.86 -0.71 -9.61
C LYS A 252 11.57 0.42 -8.90
N ALA A 253 11.31 0.55 -7.61
CA ALA A 253 12.06 1.43 -6.71
C ALA A 253 13.42 0.83 -6.34
N LYS A 254 14.31 1.66 -5.81
CA LYS A 254 15.61 1.22 -5.32
C LYS A 254 15.44 0.25 -4.15
N THR A 255 16.18 -0.85 -4.19
CA THR A 255 16.25 -1.81 -3.10
C THR A 255 17.65 -1.79 -2.49
N THR A 256 17.70 -1.85 -1.17
CA THR A 256 18.95 -1.96 -0.42
C THR A 256 18.85 -3.19 0.48
N ILE A 257 19.93 -3.94 0.60
CA ILE A 257 20.03 -5.03 1.59
C ILE A 257 20.93 -4.53 2.70
N GLY A 258 20.42 -4.48 3.93
CA GLY A 258 21.18 -4.10 5.12
C GLY A 258 22.24 -5.13 5.47
N GLU A 259 23.19 -4.77 6.35
CA GLU A 259 24.32 -5.62 6.78
C GLU A 259 23.87 -6.97 7.39
N ASN A 260 22.68 -7.01 7.98
CA ASN A 260 22.07 -8.20 8.55
C ASN A 260 21.14 -8.96 7.57
N GLY A 261 21.24 -8.69 6.27
CA GLY A 261 20.40 -9.31 5.23
C GLY A 261 18.97 -8.77 5.16
N LEU A 262 18.64 -7.71 5.90
CA LEU A 262 17.30 -7.10 5.87
C LEU A 262 17.03 -6.43 4.52
N LEU A 263 15.98 -6.87 3.85
CA LEU A 263 15.49 -6.25 2.62
C LEU A 263 14.83 -4.90 2.93
N GLN A 264 15.52 -3.82 2.59
CA GLN A 264 15.03 -2.44 2.66
C GLN A 264 14.48 -2.03 1.29
N GLY A 265 13.25 -2.41 1.03
CA GLY A 265 12.54 -2.27 -0.23
C GLY A 265 11.43 -3.31 -0.31
N ALA A 266 10.65 -3.31 -1.38
CA ALA A 266 9.53 -4.24 -1.50
C ALA A 266 9.98 -5.63 -1.98
N LEU A 267 10.84 -5.69 -3.00
CA LEU A 267 11.36 -6.95 -3.50
C LEU A 267 12.80 -6.82 -4.01
N SER A 268 13.52 -7.94 -4.01
CA SER A 268 14.88 -8.04 -4.55
C SER A 268 14.89 -7.98 -6.09
N ASP A 269 16.07 -7.77 -6.67
CA ASP A 269 16.22 -7.87 -8.14
C ASP A 269 16.00 -9.29 -8.64
N GLU A 270 16.35 -10.30 -7.84
CA GLU A 270 16.09 -11.72 -8.15
C GLU A 270 14.57 -11.98 -8.23
N ASP A 271 13.81 -11.51 -7.25
CA ASP A 271 12.34 -11.64 -7.28
C ASP A 271 11.74 -10.87 -8.46
N LEU A 272 12.29 -9.70 -8.81
CA LEU A 272 11.85 -8.96 -9.99
C LEU A 272 12.06 -9.76 -11.28
N GLN A 273 13.18 -10.43 -11.43
CA GLN A 273 13.43 -11.30 -12.60
C GLN A 273 12.48 -12.50 -12.60
N ARG A 274 12.17 -13.05 -11.43
CA ARG A 274 11.16 -14.11 -11.31
C ARG A 274 9.78 -13.63 -11.74
N VAL A 275 9.35 -12.44 -11.30
CA VAL A 275 8.08 -11.83 -11.75
C VAL A 275 8.10 -11.62 -13.26
N LYS A 276 9.21 -11.10 -13.82
CA LYS A 276 9.37 -10.87 -15.27
C LYS A 276 9.25 -12.16 -16.08
N SER A 277 9.76 -13.27 -15.56
CA SER A 277 9.66 -14.56 -16.25
C SER A 277 8.24 -15.14 -16.26
N LEU A 278 7.37 -14.69 -15.34
CA LEU A 278 5.98 -15.15 -15.23
C LEU A 278 4.99 -14.27 -15.99
N ILE A 279 5.27 -12.98 -16.16
CA ILE A 279 4.41 -12.04 -16.90
C ILE A 279 5.11 -11.67 -18.21
N GLU A 280 4.79 -12.36 -19.29
CA GLU A 280 5.42 -12.18 -20.62
C GLU A 280 5.33 -10.74 -21.14
N THR A 281 4.20 -10.07 -20.90
CA THR A 281 3.88 -8.72 -21.36
C THR A 281 4.48 -7.60 -20.50
N MET A 282 5.27 -7.94 -19.47
CA MET A 282 5.78 -6.97 -18.50
C MET A 282 6.99 -6.19 -19.03
N GLU A 283 6.90 -4.87 -18.97
CA GLU A 283 8.02 -3.95 -19.11
C GLU A 283 8.46 -3.48 -17.70
N ILE A 284 9.74 -3.18 -17.53
CA ILE A 284 10.31 -2.71 -16.25
C ILE A 284 10.86 -1.31 -16.43
N GLU A 285 10.41 -0.37 -15.59
CA GLU A 285 11.00 0.96 -15.44
C GLU A 285 11.59 1.11 -14.05
N ARG A 286 12.87 1.52 -13.95
CA ARG A 286 13.58 1.66 -12.68
C ARG A 286 13.66 3.11 -12.26
N PHE A 287 13.42 3.34 -10.96
CA PHE A 287 13.43 4.67 -10.34
C PHE A 287 14.48 4.72 -9.23
N ASP A 288 15.35 5.73 -9.29
CA ASP A 288 16.32 5.99 -8.21
C ASP A 288 15.64 6.81 -7.09
N CYS A 289 14.79 6.12 -6.34
CA CYS A 289 14.06 6.68 -5.20
C CYS A 289 13.62 5.54 -4.28
N GLY A 290 13.03 5.89 -3.13
CA GLY A 290 12.42 4.94 -2.20
C GLY A 290 11.12 4.34 -2.75
N HIS A 291 10.49 3.52 -1.92
CA HIS A 291 9.33 2.69 -2.22
C HIS A 291 8.09 3.45 -2.76
N GLY A 292 7.88 4.70 -2.35
CA GLY A 292 6.78 5.54 -2.81
C GLY A 292 7.18 6.38 -4.02
N ILE A 293 7.21 5.81 -5.23
CA ILE A 293 7.64 6.47 -6.46
C ILE A 293 6.74 7.67 -6.78
N HIS A 294 5.41 7.51 -6.63
CA HIS A 294 4.43 8.58 -6.85
C HIS A 294 4.61 9.79 -5.92
N VAL A 295 5.23 9.59 -4.74
CA VAL A 295 5.55 10.65 -3.77
C VAL A 295 6.89 11.30 -4.09
N GLU A 296 7.94 10.49 -4.29
CA GLU A 296 9.32 10.99 -4.44
C GLU A 296 9.66 11.44 -5.86
N ARG A 297 9.03 10.85 -6.87
CA ARG A 297 9.25 11.13 -8.31
C ARG A 297 7.93 11.39 -9.06
N PRO A 298 7.05 12.29 -8.58
CA PRO A 298 5.69 12.43 -9.10
C PRO A 298 5.62 12.79 -10.59
N LYS A 299 6.60 13.51 -11.12
CA LYS A 299 6.63 13.85 -12.57
C LYS A 299 6.93 12.63 -13.42
N GLN A 300 7.95 11.85 -13.05
CA GLN A 300 8.36 10.65 -13.77
C GLN A 300 7.28 9.57 -13.65
N PHE A 301 6.71 9.38 -12.46
CA PHE A 301 5.58 8.49 -12.24
C PHE A 301 4.42 8.78 -13.18
N VAL A 302 3.96 10.04 -13.25
CA VAL A 302 2.86 10.43 -14.14
C VAL A 302 3.23 10.19 -15.62
N GLN A 303 4.46 10.48 -16.02
CA GLN A 303 4.93 10.24 -17.39
C GLN A 303 4.86 8.74 -17.72
N ALA A 304 5.34 7.87 -16.85
CA ALA A 304 5.30 6.43 -17.02
C ALA A 304 3.84 5.90 -17.11
N VAL A 305 2.95 6.38 -16.23
CA VAL A 305 1.52 5.99 -16.27
C VAL A 305 0.84 6.42 -17.57
N VAL A 306 1.11 7.63 -18.03
CA VAL A 306 0.42 8.19 -19.24
C VAL A 306 0.98 7.61 -20.54
N SER A 307 2.25 7.18 -20.54
CA SER A 307 2.86 6.54 -21.73
C SER A 307 2.48 5.05 -21.90
N MET A 308 1.85 4.46 -20.89
CA MET A 308 1.35 3.08 -20.91
C MET A 308 0.11 2.92 -21.80
#